data_88da30ad48130388de2a2926490e35ec
#
_entry.id   88da30ad48130388de2a2926490e35ec
#
_cell.length_a   1.000
_cell.length_b   1.000
_cell.length_c   1.000
_cell.angle_alpha   90.00
_cell.angle_beta   90.00
_cell.angle_gamma   90.00
#
_symmetry.space_group_name_H-M   'P 1'
#
loop_
_entity.id
_entity.type
_entity.pdbx_description
1 polymer ?
#
loop_
_entity_poly.entity_id
_entity_poly.type
_entity_poly.pdbx_seq_one_letter_code
_entity_poly.pdbx_strand_id
1 'polypeptide(L)'
;MFLVEQTESFAAWLSSLRDLRARLAIGRRLERAAAGNLGDFKWLGGGIGELRIDVAAGYRVYFTQKGQRLVLLLVGGDKSTQAADVLKARKLLKEMK
;
A
#
# COMPACT_ATOMS: atom_id res chain seq x y z
N MET A 1 2.68 11.28 -13.37
CA MET A 1 2.31 9.85 -13.35
C MET A 1 3.37 9.05 -12.63
N PHE A 2 2.92 8.03 -11.90
CA PHE A 2 3.83 7.12 -11.23
C PHE A 2 3.84 5.76 -11.91
N LEU A 3 5.00 5.12 -11.91
CA LEU A 3 5.09 3.69 -12.15
C LEU A 3 4.80 3.00 -10.81
N VAL A 4 3.78 2.15 -10.77
CA VAL A 4 3.40 1.46 -9.54
C VAL A 4 3.83 0.00 -9.63
N GLU A 5 4.68 -0.41 -8.70
CA GLU A 5 5.13 -1.78 -8.58
C GLU A 5 4.71 -2.35 -7.24
N GLN A 6 4.75 -3.69 -7.11
CA GLN A 6 4.33 -4.35 -5.88
C GLN A 6 5.29 -5.46 -5.50
N THR A 7 5.46 -5.65 -4.20
CA THR A 7 6.22 -6.78 -3.68
C THR A 7 5.39 -8.06 -3.79
N GLU A 8 6.05 -9.21 -3.67
CA GLU A 8 5.35 -10.49 -3.58
C GLU A 8 4.42 -10.52 -2.37
N SER A 9 4.86 -9.94 -1.26
CA SER A 9 4.06 -9.85 -0.04
C SER A 9 2.76 -9.10 -0.26
N PHE A 10 2.82 -7.95 -0.94
CA PHE A 10 1.62 -7.18 -1.27
C PHE A 10 0.71 -7.94 -2.23
N ALA A 11 1.28 -8.51 -3.28
CA ALA A 11 0.52 -9.27 -4.27
C ALA A 11 -0.21 -10.46 -3.64
N ALA A 12 0.46 -11.19 -2.77
CA ALA A 12 -0.14 -12.32 -2.06
C ALA A 12 -1.29 -11.87 -1.16
N TRP A 13 -1.10 -10.76 -0.44
CA TRP A 13 -2.15 -10.21 0.40
C TRP A 13 -3.38 -9.82 -0.42
N LEU A 14 -3.18 -9.09 -1.50
CA LEU A 14 -4.28 -8.63 -2.35
C LEU A 14 -5.06 -9.82 -2.93
N SER A 15 -4.34 -10.85 -3.39
CA SER A 15 -4.96 -12.06 -3.92
C SER A 15 -5.74 -12.84 -2.87
N SER A 16 -5.35 -12.72 -1.59
CA SER A 16 -6.02 -13.44 -0.50
C SER A 16 -7.33 -12.80 -0.05
N LEU A 17 -7.59 -11.55 -0.44
CA LEU A 17 -8.80 -10.85 -0.04
C LEU A 17 -10.01 -11.46 -0.70
N ARG A 18 -10.97 -11.90 0.11
CA ARG A 18 -12.20 -12.51 -0.37
C ARG A 18 -13.29 -11.51 -0.69
N ASP A 19 -13.22 -10.34 -0.06
CA ASP A 19 -14.20 -9.28 -0.26
C ASP A 19 -13.94 -8.61 -1.61
N LEU A 20 -14.78 -8.91 -2.59
CA LEU A 20 -14.66 -8.37 -3.94
C LEU A 20 -14.78 -6.85 -3.95
N ARG A 21 -15.66 -6.30 -3.12
CA ARG A 21 -15.86 -4.85 -3.03
C ARG A 21 -14.57 -4.17 -2.55
N ALA A 22 -13.90 -4.76 -1.55
CA ALA A 22 -12.63 -4.25 -1.06
C ALA A 22 -11.56 -4.33 -2.13
N ARG A 23 -11.46 -5.44 -2.85
CA ARG A 23 -10.47 -5.59 -3.92
C ARG A 23 -10.67 -4.54 -5.01
N LEU A 24 -11.91 -4.27 -5.38
CA LEU A 24 -12.21 -3.25 -6.39
C LEU A 24 -11.84 -1.84 -5.89
N ALA A 25 -12.16 -1.53 -4.64
CA ALA A 25 -11.82 -0.23 -4.05
C ALA A 25 -10.32 -0.02 -4.00
N ILE A 26 -9.57 -1.04 -3.60
CA ILE A 26 -8.10 -0.99 -3.58
C ILE A 26 -7.58 -0.79 -5.00
N GLY A 27 -8.07 -1.56 -5.96
CA GLY A 27 -7.66 -1.44 -7.36
C GLY A 27 -7.85 -0.03 -7.91
N ARG A 28 -9.00 0.59 -7.63
CA ARG A 28 -9.27 1.96 -8.06
C ARG A 28 -8.31 2.96 -7.44
N ARG A 29 -7.98 2.78 -6.16
CA ARG A 29 -7.01 3.65 -5.49
C ARG A 29 -5.62 3.52 -6.10
N LEU A 30 -5.22 2.30 -6.46
CA LEU A 30 -3.94 2.08 -7.11
C LEU A 30 -3.89 2.66 -8.51
N GLU A 31 -4.98 2.58 -9.26
CA GLU A 31 -5.09 3.23 -10.57
C GLU A 31 -4.95 4.74 -10.46
N ARG A 32 -5.60 5.35 -9.47
CA ARG A 32 -5.49 6.79 -9.22
C ARG A 32 -4.08 7.18 -8.80
N ALA A 33 -3.43 6.35 -7.99
CA ALA A 33 -2.04 6.57 -7.60
C ALA A 33 -1.12 6.55 -8.83
N ALA A 34 -1.32 5.60 -9.73
CA ALA A 34 -0.55 5.53 -10.97
C ALA A 34 -0.73 6.80 -11.82
N ALA A 35 -1.93 7.38 -11.79
CA ALA A 35 -2.21 8.63 -12.50
C ALA A 35 -1.64 9.87 -11.79
N GLY A 36 -1.00 9.71 -10.64
CA GLY A 36 -0.37 10.80 -9.89
C GLY A 36 -1.16 11.27 -8.66
N ASN A 37 -2.31 10.64 -8.37
CA ASN A 37 -3.15 11.02 -7.24
C ASN A 37 -3.14 9.94 -6.17
N LEU A 38 -2.37 10.17 -5.09
CA LEU A 38 -2.29 9.22 -3.98
C LEU A 38 -3.57 9.19 -3.12
N GLY A 39 -4.41 10.23 -3.22
CA GLY A 39 -5.65 10.27 -2.45
C GLY A 39 -5.41 10.44 -0.96
N ASP A 40 -6.20 9.75 -0.15
CA ASP A 40 -6.07 9.79 1.31
C ASP A 40 -4.87 8.97 1.74
N PHE A 41 -3.77 9.66 2.05
CA PHE A 41 -2.55 9.00 2.50
C PHE A 41 -1.83 9.84 3.56
N LYS A 42 -0.89 9.21 4.24
CA LYS A 42 -0.11 9.85 5.29
C LYS A 42 1.32 9.31 5.25
N TRP A 43 2.30 10.17 5.36
CA TRP A 43 3.68 9.75 5.56
C TRP A 43 3.90 9.37 7.03
N LEU A 44 4.47 8.20 7.26
CA LEU A 44 4.73 7.67 8.60
C LEU A 44 6.17 7.88 9.06
N GLY A 45 7.01 8.48 8.21
CA GLY A 45 8.43 8.62 8.47
C GLY A 45 9.24 7.46 7.90
N GLY A 46 10.54 7.66 7.76
CA GLY A 46 11.44 6.63 7.25
C GLY A 46 11.19 6.19 5.83
N GLY A 47 10.49 7.02 5.04
CA GLY A 47 10.19 6.70 3.64
C GLY A 47 8.95 5.85 3.44
N ILE A 48 8.17 5.59 4.50
CA ILE A 48 6.95 4.79 4.43
C ILE A 48 5.73 5.69 4.39
N GLY A 49 4.86 5.47 3.41
CA GLY A 49 3.54 6.09 3.33
C GLY A 49 2.45 5.07 3.57
N GLU A 50 1.31 5.55 4.03
CA GLU A 50 0.13 4.74 4.29
C GLU A 50 -1.04 5.27 3.48
N LEU A 51 -1.52 4.47 2.53
CA LEU A 51 -2.79 4.74 1.84
C LEU A 51 -3.92 4.19 2.69
N ARG A 52 -4.94 5.01 2.93
CA ARG A 52 -6.11 4.62 3.73
C ARG A 52 -7.30 4.45 2.80
N ILE A 53 -7.95 3.29 2.90
CA ILE A 53 -9.08 2.92 2.06
C ILE A 53 -10.23 2.52 2.97
N ASP A 54 -11.19 3.44 3.13
CA ASP A 54 -12.30 3.28 4.06
C ASP A 54 -13.45 2.49 3.45
N VAL A 55 -13.22 1.20 3.30
CA VAL A 55 -14.22 0.24 2.83
C VAL A 55 -14.18 -0.94 3.79
N ALA A 56 -15.35 -1.42 4.22
CA ALA A 56 -15.48 -2.58 5.12
C ALA A 56 -14.62 -2.42 6.38
N ALA A 57 -13.64 -3.31 6.60
CA ALA A 57 -12.79 -3.32 7.78
C ALA A 57 -11.81 -2.15 7.85
N GLY A 58 -11.74 -1.34 6.79
CA GLY A 58 -10.76 -0.27 6.71
C GLY A 58 -9.38 -0.79 6.34
N TYR A 59 -9.06 -0.73 5.05
CA TYR A 59 -7.81 -1.29 4.54
C TYR A 59 -6.70 -0.25 4.51
N ARG A 60 -5.48 -0.74 4.59
CA ARG A 60 -4.26 0.08 4.56
C ARG A 60 -3.27 -0.53 3.58
N VAL A 61 -2.64 0.31 2.77
CA VAL A 61 -1.57 -0.11 1.88
C VAL A 61 -0.34 0.71 2.21
N TYR A 62 0.74 0.04 2.58
CA TYR A 62 2.01 0.70 2.94
C TYR A 62 2.91 0.69 1.73
N PHE A 63 3.46 1.84 1.41
CA PHE A 63 4.24 2.03 0.21
C PHE A 63 5.47 2.89 0.49
N THR A 64 6.41 2.86 -0.43
CA THR A 64 7.50 3.83 -0.48
C THR A 64 7.54 4.45 -1.87
N GLN A 65 8.14 5.63 -1.97
CA GLN A 65 8.34 6.31 -3.23
C GLN A 65 9.83 6.42 -3.49
N LYS A 66 10.26 5.97 -4.67
CA LYS A 66 11.65 6.06 -5.09
C LYS A 66 11.75 7.09 -6.22
N GLY A 67 12.47 8.18 -5.95
CA GLY A 67 12.55 9.27 -6.90
C GLY A 67 11.19 9.90 -7.12
N GLN A 68 10.96 10.42 -8.32
CA GLN A 68 9.74 11.13 -8.66
C GLN A 68 8.68 10.27 -9.35
N ARG A 69 9.02 9.04 -9.72
CA ARG A 69 8.16 8.24 -10.59
C ARG A 69 7.72 6.91 -10.02
N LEU A 70 8.51 6.30 -9.16
CA LEU A 70 8.21 4.93 -8.71
C LEU A 70 7.53 4.92 -7.35
N VAL A 71 6.37 4.28 -7.30
CA VAL A 71 5.68 3.94 -6.06
C VAL A 71 5.72 2.43 -5.91
N LEU A 72 6.32 1.96 -4.82
CA LEU A 72 6.44 0.54 -4.53
C LEU A 72 5.51 0.16 -3.39
N LEU A 73 4.55 -0.71 -3.68
CA LEU A 73 3.59 -1.20 -2.69
C LEU A 73 4.24 -2.34 -1.90
N LEU A 74 4.41 -2.12 -0.61
CA LEU A 74 5.20 -3.01 0.26
C LEU A 74 4.35 -4.09 0.93
N VAL A 75 3.32 -3.66 1.66
CA VAL A 75 2.48 -4.52 2.49
C VAL A 75 1.06 -3.98 2.50
N GLY A 76 0.08 -4.86 2.54
CA GLY A 76 -1.31 -4.50 2.75
C GLY A 76 -1.85 -5.14 4.02
N GLY A 77 -2.87 -4.54 4.59
CA GLY A 77 -3.55 -5.04 5.76
C GLY A 77 -4.80 -4.24 6.06
N ASP A 78 -5.34 -4.41 7.25
CA ASP A 78 -6.48 -3.63 7.71
C ASP A 78 -6.16 -2.92 9.03
N LYS A 79 -7.16 -2.26 9.62
CA LYS A 79 -6.96 -1.52 10.86
C LYS A 79 -6.47 -2.41 12.02
N SER A 80 -6.88 -3.67 12.04
CA SER A 80 -6.55 -4.57 13.15
C SER A 80 -5.10 -5.03 13.14
N THR A 81 -4.41 -4.91 12.00
CA THR A 81 -3.03 -5.38 11.85
C THR A 81 -2.03 -4.26 11.60
N GLN A 82 -2.44 -3.00 11.78
CA GLN A 82 -1.63 -1.83 11.43
C GLN A 82 -0.21 -1.87 12.00
N ALA A 83 -0.07 -2.09 13.30
CA ALA A 83 1.25 -2.03 13.93
C ALA A 83 2.20 -3.08 13.35
N ALA A 84 1.73 -4.31 13.20
CA ALA A 84 2.52 -5.40 12.65
C ALA A 84 2.86 -5.13 11.18
N ASP A 85 1.92 -4.59 10.41
CA ASP A 85 2.11 -4.33 9.00
C ASP A 85 3.14 -3.21 8.76
N VAL A 86 3.12 -2.17 9.59
CA VAL A 86 4.11 -1.10 9.52
C VAL A 86 5.51 -1.64 9.78
N LEU A 87 5.67 -2.48 10.80
CA LEU A 87 6.96 -3.11 11.10
C LEU A 87 7.44 -3.95 9.92
N LYS A 88 6.55 -4.72 9.33
CA LYS A 88 6.87 -5.55 8.17
C LYS A 88 7.29 -4.68 6.97
N ALA A 89 6.57 -3.59 6.72
CA ALA A 89 6.89 -2.67 5.63
C ALA A 89 8.29 -2.06 5.83
N ARG A 90 8.61 -1.63 7.05
CA ARG A 90 9.92 -1.06 7.36
C ARG A 90 11.04 -2.09 7.16
N LYS A 91 10.79 -3.33 7.56
CA LYS A 91 11.76 -4.41 7.36
C LYS A 91 12.01 -4.66 5.88
N LEU A 92 10.95 -4.74 5.08
CA LEU A 92 11.08 -4.93 3.64
C LEU A 92 11.85 -3.79 2.99
N LEU A 93 11.54 -2.56 3.36
CA LEU A 93 12.24 -1.40 2.81
C LEU A 93 13.73 -1.43 3.15
N LYS A 94 14.06 -1.80 4.37
CA LYS A 94 15.45 -1.92 4.81
C LYS A 94 16.22 -2.99 4.04
N GLU A 95 15.57 -4.12 3.75
CA GLU A 95 16.17 -5.22 3.00
C GLU A 95 16.43 -4.86 1.54
N MET A 96 15.71 -3.89 1.00
CA MET A 96 15.84 -3.46 -0.40
C MET A 96 16.98 -2.47 -0.64
N LYS A 97 17.59 -1.98 0.38
CA LYS A 97 18.68 -0.98 0.26
C LYS A 97 20.04 -1.60 0.13
#